data_742d460915468cdc1f492b6abe7e9b32
#
_entry.id   742d460915468cdc1f492b6abe7e9b32
#
_cell.length_a   1.000
_cell.length_b   1.000
_cell.length_c   1.000
_cell.angle_alpha   90.00
_cell.angle_beta   90.00
_cell.angle_gamma   90.00
#
_symmetry.space_group_name_H-M   'P 1'
#
loop_
_entity.id
_entity.type
_entity.pdbx_description
1 polymer ?
#
loop_
_entity_poly.entity_id
_entity_poly.type
_entity_poly.pdbx_seq_one_letter_code
_entity_poly.pdbx_strand_id
1 'polypeptide(L)'
;TGGFLGGRYLSSKLDGTFGEYFIIPDADMNLAVVPNGVSIKAAGLVGDMVTTGFSGVEGANIQFGDTVVVIGIGPVGLMSVAGAAIRGAGRLIAVGHRELTKELAKKYGATDVVDYKDGDIVAQIMELTNNEKVDRVIIAGGTESTINDAYRMVKCGGNISNVAGYYFS
;
A
#
# COMPACT_ATOMS: atom_id res chain seq x y z
N THR A 1 -3.77 -7.25 24.56
CA THR A 1 -3.88 -7.51 23.12
C THR A 1 -4.76 -6.45 22.51
N GLY A 2 -4.12 -5.35 22.03
CA GLY A 2 -4.83 -4.23 21.41
C GLY A 2 -5.63 -4.72 20.21
N GLY A 3 -6.95 -4.54 20.22
CA GLY A 3 -7.80 -4.84 19.10
C GLY A 3 -7.69 -3.75 18.04
N PHE A 4 -7.79 -4.13 16.76
CA PHE A 4 -7.84 -3.18 15.65
C PHE A 4 -9.17 -2.40 15.71
N LEU A 5 -9.12 -1.11 16.06
CA LEU A 5 -10.32 -0.28 16.28
C LEU A 5 -11.21 -0.12 15.04
N GLY A 6 -10.65 -0.21 13.85
CA GLY A 6 -11.39 -0.20 12.58
C GLY A 6 -11.94 -1.57 12.15
N GLY A 7 -11.65 -2.64 12.89
CA GLY A 7 -12.09 -3.99 12.55
C GLY A 7 -13.57 -4.23 12.85
N ARG A 8 -14.23 -5.03 12.02
CA ARG A 8 -15.66 -5.35 12.12
C ARG A 8 -16.10 -5.78 13.53
N TYR A 9 -15.26 -6.52 14.24
CA TYR A 9 -15.58 -7.00 15.58
C TYR A 9 -15.71 -5.88 16.61
N LEU A 10 -14.80 -4.89 16.60
CA LEU A 10 -14.83 -3.76 17.53
C LEU A 10 -15.80 -2.69 17.06
N SER A 11 -15.85 -2.38 15.77
CA SER A 11 -16.76 -1.39 15.22
C SER A 11 -18.25 -1.78 15.35
N SER A 12 -18.55 -3.07 15.53
CA SER A 12 -19.93 -3.51 15.83
C SER A 12 -20.32 -3.35 17.29
N LYS A 13 -19.40 -3.01 18.18
CA LYS A 13 -19.61 -2.90 19.63
C LYS A 13 -19.37 -1.51 20.19
N LEU A 14 -18.80 -0.62 19.41
CA LEU A 14 -18.46 0.74 19.78
C LEU A 14 -19.16 1.73 18.85
N ASP A 15 -19.61 2.82 19.41
CA ASP A 15 -20.13 3.93 18.62
C ASP A 15 -19.01 4.53 17.76
N GLY A 16 -19.38 5.06 16.59
CA GLY A 16 -18.46 5.70 15.68
C GLY A 16 -17.93 7.03 16.21
N THR A 17 -16.91 7.56 15.57
CA THR A 17 -16.26 8.83 15.96
C THR A 17 -16.92 10.09 15.37
N PHE A 18 -18.06 9.96 14.66
CA PHE A 18 -18.85 11.10 14.15
C PHE A 18 -19.82 11.63 15.22
N GLY A 19 -19.34 11.87 16.43
CA GLY A 19 -20.06 12.42 17.55
C GLY A 19 -19.22 13.43 18.31
N GLU A 20 -19.83 14.20 19.21
CA GLU A 20 -19.10 15.13 20.09
C GLU A 20 -18.22 14.39 21.10
N TYR A 21 -18.62 13.17 21.45
CA TYR A 21 -17.90 12.28 22.38
C TYR A 21 -17.86 10.86 21.81
N PHE A 22 -16.77 10.18 22.05
CA PHE A 22 -16.60 8.76 21.71
C PHE A 22 -15.66 8.07 22.71
N ILE A 23 -15.78 6.76 22.84
CA ILE A 23 -14.99 5.97 23.77
C ILE A 23 -13.87 5.28 23.02
N ILE A 24 -12.64 5.44 23.50
CA ILE A 24 -11.47 4.69 23.03
C ILE A 24 -11.06 3.71 24.14
N PRO A 25 -11.28 2.41 23.98
CA PRO A 25 -10.78 1.41 24.91
C PRO A 25 -9.25 1.34 24.83
N ASP A 26 -8.61 1.01 25.94
CA ASP A 26 -7.15 0.90 26.05
C ASP A 26 -6.43 2.15 25.48
N ALA A 27 -6.84 3.33 25.91
CA ALA A 27 -6.41 4.62 25.33
C ALA A 27 -4.88 4.76 25.29
N ASP A 28 -4.17 4.29 26.31
CA ASP A 28 -2.69 4.34 26.35
C ASP A 28 -2.01 3.51 25.24
N MET A 29 -2.71 2.52 24.71
CA MET A 29 -2.22 1.70 23.60
C MET A 29 -2.73 2.16 22.22
N ASN A 30 -3.88 2.84 22.18
CA ASN A 30 -4.57 3.18 20.95
C ASN A 30 -4.47 4.68 20.59
N LEU A 31 -3.91 5.50 21.46
CA LEU A 31 -3.72 6.93 21.21
C LEU A 31 -2.23 7.29 21.28
N ALA A 32 -1.84 8.26 20.49
CA ALA A 32 -0.53 8.87 20.53
C ALA A 32 -0.67 10.39 20.43
N VAL A 33 0.20 11.11 21.11
CA VAL A 33 0.29 12.57 20.99
C VAL A 33 0.89 12.90 19.62
N VAL A 34 0.21 13.79 18.88
CA VAL A 34 0.74 14.27 17.60
C VAL A 34 2.01 15.10 17.87
N PRO A 35 3.16 14.74 17.28
CA PRO A 35 4.40 15.46 17.50
C PRO A 35 4.32 16.92 17.04
N ASN A 36 5.09 17.80 17.69
CA ASN A 36 5.22 19.18 17.25
C ASN A 36 5.73 19.26 15.82
N GLY A 37 5.13 20.13 15.02
CA GLY A 37 5.48 20.32 13.61
C GLY A 37 4.72 19.41 12.63
N VAL A 38 3.96 18.42 13.10
CA VAL A 38 3.08 17.61 12.27
C VAL A 38 1.69 18.24 12.21
N SER A 39 1.21 18.53 10.99
CA SER A 39 -0.14 19.07 10.84
C SER A 39 -1.20 18.00 11.14
N ILE A 40 -2.37 18.41 11.66
CA ILE A 40 -3.50 17.50 11.92
C ILE A 40 -3.91 16.75 10.64
N LYS A 41 -3.82 17.39 9.47
CA LYS A 41 -4.10 16.76 8.17
C LYS A 41 -3.13 15.61 7.87
N ALA A 42 -1.85 15.79 8.14
CA ALA A 42 -0.85 14.75 7.99
C ALA A 42 -1.04 13.64 9.04
N ALA A 43 -1.27 14.01 10.30
CA ALA A 43 -1.51 13.06 11.38
C ALA A 43 -2.72 12.15 11.10
N GLY A 44 -3.78 12.67 10.52
CA GLY A 44 -4.98 11.89 10.15
C GLY A 44 -4.70 10.78 9.13
N LEU A 45 -3.62 10.85 8.35
CA LEU A 45 -3.21 9.80 7.42
C LEU A 45 -2.35 8.72 8.08
N VAL A 46 -1.71 9.04 9.20
CA VAL A 46 -0.74 8.14 9.85
C VAL A 46 -1.45 6.94 10.48
N GLY A 47 -2.66 7.10 10.99
CA GLY A 47 -3.40 6.04 11.68
C GLY A 47 -3.72 4.81 10.81
N ASP A 48 -3.75 4.97 9.49
CA ASP A 48 -4.05 3.87 8.55
C ASP A 48 -3.16 3.93 7.30
N MET A 49 -3.34 4.91 6.42
CA MET A 49 -2.75 4.93 5.07
C MET A 49 -1.23 4.81 5.09
N VAL A 50 -0.57 5.57 5.96
CA VAL A 50 0.90 5.55 6.07
C VAL A 50 1.37 4.24 6.69
N THR A 51 0.83 3.87 7.84
CA THR A 51 1.25 2.66 8.56
C THR A 51 0.99 1.40 7.74
N THR A 52 -0.18 1.28 7.10
CA THR A 52 -0.53 0.15 6.24
C THR A 52 0.36 0.10 5.00
N GLY A 53 0.61 1.24 4.35
CA GLY A 53 1.49 1.32 3.19
C GLY A 53 2.93 0.92 3.52
N PHE A 54 3.48 1.40 4.61
CA PHE A 54 4.83 1.05 5.07
C PHE A 54 4.91 -0.40 5.58
N SER A 55 3.86 -0.92 6.21
CA SER A 55 3.79 -2.35 6.57
C SER A 55 3.87 -3.23 5.32
N GLY A 56 3.24 -2.82 4.21
CA GLY A 56 3.39 -3.49 2.92
C GLY A 56 4.84 -3.52 2.42
N VAL A 57 5.57 -2.43 2.59
CA VAL A 57 7.00 -2.31 2.23
C VAL A 57 7.87 -3.24 3.09
N GLU A 58 7.61 -3.30 4.39
CA GLU A 58 8.32 -4.19 5.30
C GLU A 58 8.04 -5.66 4.99
N GLY A 59 6.76 -6.01 4.77
CA GLY A 59 6.36 -7.38 4.39
C GLY A 59 6.93 -7.82 3.03
N ALA A 60 7.16 -6.91 2.10
CA ALA A 60 7.83 -7.18 0.84
C ALA A 60 9.33 -7.43 1.00
N ASN A 61 9.95 -7.06 2.12
CA ASN A 61 11.38 -7.21 2.40
C ASN A 61 12.27 -6.64 1.29
N ILE A 62 11.97 -5.41 0.89
CA ILE A 62 12.66 -4.72 -0.22
C ILE A 62 14.15 -4.56 0.11
N GLN A 63 15.00 -4.96 -0.82
CA GLN A 63 16.44 -4.76 -0.78
C GLN A 63 16.85 -3.60 -1.70
N PHE A 64 18.01 -3.02 -1.42
CA PHE A 64 18.56 -1.97 -2.27
C PHE A 64 18.75 -2.46 -3.70
N GLY A 65 18.21 -1.70 -4.66
CA GLY A 65 18.30 -2.02 -6.08
C GLY A 65 17.20 -2.94 -6.62
N ASP A 66 16.32 -3.49 -5.77
CA ASP A 66 15.21 -4.35 -6.22
C ASP A 66 14.30 -3.66 -7.23
N THR A 67 13.77 -4.44 -8.17
CA THR A 67 12.62 -4.06 -9.00
C THR A 67 11.34 -4.38 -8.24
N VAL A 68 10.57 -3.34 -7.93
CA VAL A 68 9.36 -3.39 -7.08
C VAL A 68 8.13 -2.99 -7.88
N VAL A 69 7.05 -3.74 -7.75
CA VAL A 69 5.73 -3.38 -8.28
C VAL A 69 4.78 -3.09 -7.14
N VAL A 70 4.07 -1.96 -7.22
CA VAL A 70 2.97 -1.62 -6.31
C VAL A 70 1.67 -1.63 -7.09
N ILE A 71 0.77 -2.58 -6.80
CA ILE A 71 -0.52 -2.72 -7.46
C ILE A 71 -1.59 -2.02 -6.63
N GLY A 72 -2.26 -1.03 -7.25
CA GLY A 72 -3.27 -0.22 -6.59
C GLY A 72 -2.68 1.03 -5.91
N ILE A 73 -2.63 2.15 -6.63
CA ILE A 73 -2.11 3.44 -6.15
C ILE A 73 -3.21 4.35 -5.60
N GLY A 74 -4.06 3.79 -4.72
CA GLY A 74 -4.88 4.56 -3.79
C GLY A 74 -4.02 5.14 -2.66
N PRO A 75 -4.63 5.72 -1.59
CA PRO A 75 -3.86 6.33 -0.50
C PRO A 75 -2.82 5.39 0.13
N VAL A 76 -3.18 4.15 0.41
CA VAL A 76 -2.26 3.13 0.95
C VAL A 76 -1.14 2.81 -0.04
N GLY A 77 -1.49 2.56 -1.32
CA GLY A 77 -0.49 2.25 -2.34
C GLY A 77 0.47 3.39 -2.64
N LEU A 78 0.01 4.64 -2.58
CA LEU A 78 0.91 5.81 -2.69
C LEU A 78 1.91 5.85 -1.53
N MET A 79 1.51 5.46 -0.32
CA MET A 79 2.44 5.35 0.81
C MET A 79 3.37 4.14 0.66
N SER A 80 2.91 3.05 0.04
CA SER A 80 3.79 1.93 -0.34
C SER A 80 4.82 2.35 -1.38
N VAL A 81 4.45 3.16 -2.37
CA VAL A 81 5.40 3.74 -3.35
C VAL A 81 6.45 4.59 -2.65
N ALA A 82 6.02 5.53 -1.78
CA ALA A 82 6.95 6.37 -1.01
C ALA A 82 7.90 5.54 -0.14
N GLY A 83 7.38 4.55 0.58
CA GLY A 83 8.17 3.67 1.42
C GLY A 83 9.15 2.80 0.63
N ALA A 84 8.75 2.29 -0.55
CA ALA A 84 9.63 1.51 -1.43
C ALA A 84 10.78 2.37 -1.98
N ALA A 85 10.51 3.61 -2.36
CA ALA A 85 11.54 4.56 -2.78
C ALA A 85 12.54 4.85 -1.64
N ILE A 86 12.05 5.08 -0.41
CA ILE A 86 12.90 5.29 0.79
C ILE A 86 13.76 4.05 1.08
N ARG A 87 13.25 2.84 0.86
CA ARG A 87 13.99 1.58 1.03
C ARG A 87 15.05 1.34 -0.05
N GLY A 88 15.08 2.16 -1.10
CA GLY A 88 16.09 2.08 -2.14
C GLY A 88 15.75 1.11 -3.27
N ALA A 89 14.48 0.96 -3.60
CA ALA A 89 14.07 0.27 -4.83
C ALA A 89 14.82 0.88 -6.04
N GLY A 90 15.45 0.04 -6.85
CA GLY A 90 16.19 0.47 -8.05
C GLY A 90 15.25 0.80 -9.21
N ARG A 91 14.19 0.04 -9.35
CA ARG A 91 13.08 0.32 -10.25
C ARG A 91 11.77 0.17 -9.51
N LEU A 92 10.89 1.15 -9.61
CA LEU A 92 9.63 1.19 -8.88
C LEU A 92 8.46 1.44 -9.84
N ILE A 93 7.68 0.38 -10.08
CA ILE A 93 6.57 0.38 -11.03
C ILE A 93 5.26 0.51 -10.26
N ALA A 94 4.50 1.56 -10.52
CA ALA A 94 3.22 1.83 -9.89
C ALA A 94 2.07 1.47 -10.83
N VAL A 95 1.11 0.65 -10.38
CA VAL A 95 -0.04 0.22 -11.18
C VAL A 95 -1.30 0.90 -10.74
N GLY A 96 -1.92 1.69 -11.62
CA GLY A 96 -3.18 2.39 -11.35
C GLY A 96 -3.70 3.13 -12.56
N HIS A 97 -4.90 3.74 -12.46
CA HIS A 97 -5.56 4.35 -13.61
C HIS A 97 -5.75 5.87 -13.47
N ARG A 98 -6.08 6.37 -12.26
CA ARG A 98 -6.47 7.77 -12.08
C ARG A 98 -5.27 8.70 -12.28
N GLU A 99 -5.38 9.72 -13.14
CA GLU A 99 -4.28 10.63 -13.48
C GLU A 99 -3.63 11.26 -12.24
N LEU A 100 -4.43 11.81 -11.32
CA LEU A 100 -3.91 12.39 -10.09
C LEU A 100 -3.02 11.41 -9.30
N THR A 101 -3.41 10.14 -9.21
CA THR A 101 -2.62 9.16 -8.45
C THR A 101 -1.39 8.69 -9.20
N LYS A 102 -1.42 8.69 -10.54
CA LYS A 102 -0.24 8.43 -11.38
C LYS A 102 0.82 9.54 -11.23
N GLU A 103 0.39 10.79 -11.23
CA GLU A 103 1.27 11.94 -10.98
C GLU A 103 1.87 11.89 -9.57
N LEU A 104 1.05 11.61 -8.55
CA LEU A 104 1.53 11.47 -7.18
C LEU A 104 2.49 10.28 -7.01
N ALA A 105 2.23 9.16 -7.67
CA ALA A 105 3.14 8.01 -7.63
C ALA A 105 4.53 8.38 -8.17
N LYS A 106 4.60 9.09 -9.30
CA LYS A 106 5.86 9.62 -9.85
C LYS A 106 6.54 10.58 -8.87
N LYS A 107 5.79 11.50 -8.27
CA LYS A 107 6.30 12.43 -7.25
C LYS A 107 6.87 11.71 -6.03
N TYR A 108 6.30 10.57 -5.67
CA TYR A 108 6.75 9.76 -4.53
C TYR A 108 7.84 8.75 -4.88
N GLY A 109 8.32 8.75 -6.12
CA GLY A 109 9.50 7.99 -6.53
C GLY A 109 9.24 6.81 -7.46
N ALA A 110 8.02 6.63 -7.97
CA ALA A 110 7.79 5.64 -9.03
C ALA A 110 8.57 6.03 -10.29
N THR A 111 9.35 5.08 -10.81
CA THR A 111 10.10 5.24 -12.07
C THR A 111 9.20 5.05 -13.27
N ASP A 112 8.23 4.15 -13.16
CA ASP A 112 7.32 3.77 -14.23
C ASP A 112 5.87 3.70 -13.67
N VAL A 113 4.91 3.92 -14.55
CA VAL A 113 3.48 3.81 -14.22
C VAL A 113 2.80 2.97 -15.28
N VAL A 114 2.07 1.95 -14.84
CA VAL A 114 1.27 1.05 -15.67
C VAL A 114 -0.21 1.33 -15.44
N ASP A 115 -0.96 1.48 -16.52
CA ASP A 115 -2.41 1.63 -16.46
C ASP A 115 -3.11 0.29 -16.70
N TYR A 116 -3.88 -0.18 -15.72
CA TYR A 116 -4.60 -1.45 -15.84
C TYR A 116 -5.75 -1.39 -16.88
N LYS A 117 -6.10 -0.21 -17.39
CA LYS A 117 -7.07 -0.05 -18.47
C LYS A 117 -6.47 -0.31 -19.85
N ASP A 118 -5.15 -0.24 -19.98
CA ASP A 118 -4.44 -0.42 -21.24
C ASP A 118 -4.18 -1.91 -21.56
N GLY A 119 -4.63 -2.83 -20.71
CA GLY A 119 -4.53 -4.27 -20.93
C GLY A 119 -3.97 -5.08 -19.75
N ASP A 120 -3.48 -6.28 -20.02
CA ASP A 120 -2.89 -7.18 -19.00
C ASP A 120 -1.67 -6.52 -18.34
N ILE A 121 -1.79 -6.25 -17.04
CA ILE A 121 -0.73 -5.58 -16.26
C ILE A 121 0.57 -6.40 -16.23
N VAL A 122 0.47 -7.74 -16.25
CA VAL A 122 1.65 -8.60 -16.27
C VAL A 122 2.41 -8.44 -17.58
N ALA A 123 1.71 -8.42 -18.72
CA ALA A 123 2.32 -8.20 -20.01
C ALA A 123 3.03 -6.84 -20.11
N GLN A 124 2.35 -5.77 -19.64
CA GLN A 124 2.94 -4.43 -19.61
C GLN A 124 4.20 -4.36 -18.73
N ILE A 125 4.17 -5.00 -17.54
CA ILE A 125 5.32 -5.03 -16.64
C ILE A 125 6.46 -5.85 -17.23
N MET A 126 6.18 -7.01 -17.84
CA MET A 126 7.19 -7.83 -18.47
C MET A 126 7.85 -7.10 -19.66
N GLU A 127 7.09 -6.34 -20.44
CA GLU A 127 7.65 -5.47 -21.49
C GLU A 127 8.59 -4.41 -20.91
N LEU A 128 8.16 -3.70 -19.86
CA LEU A 128 8.97 -2.70 -19.18
C LEU A 128 10.28 -3.28 -18.61
N THR A 129 10.26 -4.53 -18.16
CA THR A 129 11.41 -5.19 -17.52
C THR A 129 12.22 -6.06 -18.47
N ASN A 130 12.04 -5.93 -19.80
CA ASN A 130 12.69 -6.74 -20.82
C ASN A 130 12.49 -8.27 -20.61
N ASN A 131 11.28 -8.65 -20.22
CA ASN A 131 10.86 -10.02 -19.86
C ASN A 131 11.55 -10.58 -18.60
N GLU A 132 12.14 -9.75 -17.78
CA GLU A 132 12.64 -10.15 -16.46
C GLU A 132 11.53 -10.04 -15.41
N LYS A 133 11.42 -11.05 -14.56
CA LYS A 133 10.49 -11.04 -13.44
C LYS A 133 10.98 -10.10 -12.33
N VAL A 134 10.04 -9.50 -11.61
CA VAL A 134 10.31 -8.51 -10.57
C VAL A 134 10.68 -9.15 -9.23
N ASP A 135 11.43 -8.42 -8.42
CA ASP A 135 11.89 -8.90 -7.10
C ASP A 135 10.78 -8.92 -6.07
N ARG A 136 9.95 -7.86 -6.04
CA ARG A 136 8.95 -7.64 -5.02
C ARG A 136 7.65 -7.14 -5.62
N VAL A 137 6.54 -7.59 -5.04
CA VAL A 137 5.21 -7.09 -5.37
C VAL A 137 4.48 -6.68 -4.09
N ILE A 138 3.93 -5.49 -4.06
CA ILE A 138 3.04 -5.01 -2.99
C ILE A 138 1.64 -4.87 -3.58
N ILE A 139 0.67 -5.54 -2.99
CA ILE A 139 -0.73 -5.46 -3.38
C ILE A 139 -1.44 -4.55 -2.38
N ALA A 140 -1.79 -3.34 -2.81
CA ALA A 140 -2.50 -2.33 -2.01
C ALA A 140 -3.89 -2.01 -2.56
N GLY A 141 -4.38 -2.84 -3.49
CA GLY A 141 -5.71 -2.73 -4.10
C GLY A 141 -5.88 -3.72 -5.24
N GLY A 142 -7.05 -3.73 -5.84
CA GLY A 142 -7.39 -4.65 -6.91
C GLY A 142 -8.48 -5.64 -6.51
N THR A 143 -8.48 -6.80 -7.13
CA THR A 143 -9.43 -7.90 -6.91
C THR A 143 -8.70 -9.17 -6.52
N GLU A 144 -9.42 -10.26 -6.24
CA GLU A 144 -8.80 -11.57 -5.94
C GLU A 144 -7.85 -12.04 -7.05
N SER A 145 -8.14 -11.71 -8.33
CA SER A 145 -7.26 -12.05 -9.45
C SER A 145 -5.88 -11.37 -9.37
N THR A 146 -5.78 -10.25 -8.66
CA THR A 146 -4.52 -9.51 -8.50
C THR A 146 -3.42 -10.34 -7.83
N ILE A 147 -3.79 -11.28 -6.96
CA ILE A 147 -2.84 -12.22 -6.34
C ILE A 147 -2.21 -13.11 -7.42
N ASN A 148 -3.02 -13.61 -8.37
CA ASN A 148 -2.52 -14.43 -9.48
C ASN A 148 -1.59 -13.62 -10.39
N ASP A 149 -1.91 -12.35 -10.65
CA ASP A 149 -1.05 -11.47 -11.44
C ASP A 149 0.30 -11.26 -10.73
N ALA A 150 0.29 -11.05 -9.42
CA ALA A 150 1.52 -10.96 -8.62
C ALA A 150 2.39 -12.21 -8.74
N TYR A 151 1.80 -13.41 -8.66
CA TYR A 151 2.52 -14.68 -8.85
C TYR A 151 3.10 -14.83 -10.27
N ARG A 152 2.41 -14.33 -11.30
CA ARG A 152 2.89 -14.39 -12.69
C ARG A 152 4.10 -13.50 -12.93
N MET A 153 4.23 -12.38 -12.22
CA MET A 153 5.29 -11.40 -12.42
C MET A 153 6.46 -11.51 -11.46
N VAL A 154 6.28 -12.07 -10.25
CA VAL A 154 7.35 -12.19 -9.27
C VAL A 154 8.33 -13.31 -9.63
N LYS A 155 9.63 -13.09 -9.41
CA LYS A 155 10.67 -14.11 -9.60
C LYS A 155 10.63 -15.19 -8.52
N CYS A 156 11.25 -16.35 -8.81
CA CYS A 156 11.51 -17.37 -7.78
C CYS A 156 12.35 -16.78 -6.64
N GLY A 157 11.91 -16.97 -5.41
CA GLY A 157 12.55 -16.37 -4.22
C GLY A 157 12.22 -14.90 -4.00
N GLY A 158 11.38 -14.30 -4.85
CA GLY A 158 10.82 -12.96 -4.62
C GLY A 158 9.72 -12.97 -3.55
N ASN A 159 9.30 -11.78 -3.09
CA ASN A 159 8.25 -11.65 -2.08
C ASN A 159 7.02 -10.92 -2.62
N ILE A 160 5.85 -11.38 -2.18
CA ILE A 160 4.57 -10.70 -2.38
C ILE A 160 4.06 -10.28 -1.00
N SER A 161 3.81 -8.99 -0.83
CA SER A 161 3.18 -8.43 0.36
C SER A 161 1.78 -7.94 0.02
N ASN A 162 0.76 -8.46 0.71
CA ASN A 162 -0.62 -8.06 0.48
C ASN A 162 -1.15 -7.27 1.68
N VAL A 163 -1.48 -6.00 1.47
CA VAL A 163 -2.13 -5.12 2.44
C VAL A 163 -3.55 -4.72 2.01
N ALA A 164 -4.03 -5.25 0.88
CA ALA A 164 -5.40 -5.05 0.45
C ALA A 164 -6.36 -5.97 1.24
N GLY A 165 -7.49 -5.42 1.69
CA GLY A 165 -8.57 -6.20 2.25
C GLY A 165 -9.53 -6.65 1.14
N TYR A 166 -9.77 -7.94 1.03
CA TYR A 166 -10.81 -8.49 0.18
C TYR A 166 -12.01 -8.86 1.05
N TYR A 167 -13.15 -8.25 0.78
CA TYR A 167 -14.40 -8.63 1.42
C TYR A 167 -15.06 -9.68 0.53
N PHE A 168 -15.09 -10.92 1.01
CA PHE A 168 -15.90 -11.97 0.38
C PHE A 168 -17.37 -11.58 0.52
N SER A 169 -18.05 -11.36 -0.60
CA SER A 169 -19.51 -11.16 -0.68
C SER A 169 -20.23 -12.50 -0.61
#